data_c370d98dcf3bf97bd6b52cf625b4e5b5
#
_entry.id   c370d98dcf3bf97bd6b52cf625b4e5b5
#
_cell.length_a   1.000
_cell.length_b   1.000
_cell.length_c   1.000
_cell.angle_alpha   90.00
_cell.angle_beta   90.00
_cell.angle_gamma   90.00
#
_symmetry.space_group_name_H-M   'P 1'
#
loop_
_entity.id
_entity.type
_entity.pdbx_description
1 polymer ?
#
loop_
_entity_poly.entity_id
_entity_poly.type
_entity_poly.pdbx_seq_one_letter_code
_entity_poly.pdbx_strand_id
1 'polypeptide(L)'
;MAAAAPDRYSNRMTDEQHSIETSVLIVGAGPYALSLAAHLRARGVAHQTIGRCMDAWTAHMPEAMVLKSEAFASDLFAPGKGYTLAEYCREQRLPYQPIGLPVQRSIFAAYGRAFQQRFVPNLIEEHVTRIERAAPGFRATTESGRIILAQRVVLAVGLHPFPSMPHPMQHLPAKLASHSFDYGDVSHFRDRRVMVWGAGASAINLAIDLKDHGAEVTVLARADHIVFHDAPIVRRPLLERVKNPRSALGLGWRSWLAAELPLVFHALPERLRHRVVARHLGPAPNWTTRPDFEGRIPALLGCQVDSMTERDGAVEILYRDASGAERVVRFDHVIAATGFQPRLDRLSFLDPQLAASIATESGSPRMSRNFESSAPGLFMVGLAAANSFGPLFRFACGAKFAARRLSAHLA
;
A
#
# COMPACT_ATOMS: atom_id res chain seq x y z
N MET A 1 35.88 -0.83 51.78
CA MET A 1 35.47 -0.09 50.58
C MET A 1 34.25 -0.77 50.02
N ALA A 2 33.06 -0.22 50.28
CA ALA A 2 31.79 -0.76 49.78
C ALA A 2 31.48 -0.09 48.43
N ALA A 3 31.31 -0.89 47.38
CA ALA A 3 30.89 -0.43 46.06
C ALA A 3 29.40 -0.13 46.07
N ALA A 4 29.03 1.12 45.75
CA ALA A 4 27.65 1.54 45.63
C ALA A 4 26.98 0.86 44.41
N ALA A 5 25.78 0.31 44.64
CA ALA A 5 24.92 -0.24 43.57
C ALA A 5 24.39 0.91 42.69
N PRO A 6 24.26 0.74 41.37
CA PRO A 6 23.73 1.78 40.51
C PRO A 6 22.23 1.98 40.76
N ASP A 7 21.86 3.23 40.85
CA ASP A 7 20.54 3.76 41.18
C ASP A 7 19.51 3.37 40.06
N ARG A 8 18.69 2.37 40.33
CA ARG A 8 17.59 1.92 39.43
C ARG A 8 16.39 2.90 39.40
N TYR A 9 16.39 3.92 40.23
CA TYR A 9 15.33 4.93 40.37
C TYR A 9 15.49 6.10 39.37
N SER A 10 16.72 6.44 38.98
CA SER A 10 17.01 7.57 38.08
C SER A 10 16.48 7.34 36.64
N ASN A 11 16.48 6.08 36.17
CA ASN A 11 16.02 5.77 34.81
C ASN A 11 14.48 5.72 34.64
N ARG A 12 13.71 5.60 35.73
CA ARG A 12 12.23 5.62 35.61
C ARG A 12 11.66 7.04 35.53
N MET A 13 12.30 8.02 36.15
CA MET A 13 11.80 9.42 36.16
C MET A 13 12.06 10.17 34.84
N THR A 14 13.04 9.75 34.03
CA THR A 14 13.31 10.35 32.70
C THR A 14 12.41 9.81 31.60
N ASP A 15 11.88 8.59 31.72
CA ASP A 15 10.97 7.95 30.75
C ASP A 15 9.51 8.47 30.87
N GLU A 16 9.09 8.93 32.07
CA GLU A 16 7.73 9.44 32.31
C GLU A 16 7.49 10.86 31.75
N GLN A 17 8.54 11.65 31.52
CA GLN A 17 8.40 13.05 31.09
C GLN A 17 8.08 13.22 29.56
N HIS A 18 8.11 12.18 28.74
CA HIS A 18 7.87 12.27 27.29
C HIS A 18 6.89 11.24 26.74
N SER A 19 6.10 10.59 27.60
CA SER A 19 5.11 9.61 27.14
C SER A 19 3.79 10.29 26.79
N ILE A 20 3.22 9.91 25.63
CA ILE A 20 1.86 10.30 25.22
C ILE A 20 0.92 9.16 25.57
N GLU A 21 -0.14 9.45 26.33
CA GLU A 21 -1.22 8.49 26.59
C GLU A 21 -2.43 8.74 25.69
N THR A 22 -3.02 7.68 25.15
CA THR A 22 -4.19 7.79 24.29
C THR A 22 -5.06 6.53 24.35
N SER A 23 -6.36 6.65 24.07
CA SER A 23 -7.24 5.49 23.95
C SER A 23 -6.94 4.67 22.69
N VAL A 24 -6.62 5.35 21.59
CA VAL A 24 -6.37 4.70 20.29
C VAL A 24 -5.12 5.29 19.64
N LEU A 25 -4.13 4.45 19.32
CA LEU A 25 -3.00 4.81 18.48
C LEU A 25 -3.26 4.32 17.05
N ILE A 26 -3.18 5.23 16.07
CA ILE A 26 -3.24 4.89 14.64
C ILE A 26 -1.81 4.97 14.08
N VAL A 27 -1.29 3.84 13.58
CA VAL A 27 0.04 3.74 12.98
C VAL A 27 -0.06 3.78 11.46
N GLY A 28 0.45 4.85 10.88
CA GLY A 28 0.35 5.21 9.46
C GLY A 28 -0.37 6.55 9.27
N ALA A 29 -0.11 7.22 8.14
CA ALA A 29 -0.72 8.51 7.79
C ALA A 29 -1.14 8.57 6.29
N GLY A 30 -1.53 7.42 5.75
CA GLY A 30 -2.16 7.29 4.42
C GLY A 30 -3.70 7.40 4.48
N PRO A 31 -4.39 7.13 3.34
CA PRO A 31 -5.84 7.30 3.20
C PRO A 31 -6.69 6.62 4.29
N TYR A 32 -6.30 5.41 4.72
CA TYR A 32 -7.02 4.67 5.77
C TYR A 32 -6.86 5.32 7.14
N ALA A 33 -5.64 5.69 7.51
CA ALA A 33 -5.34 6.32 8.79
C ALA A 33 -6.02 7.69 8.90
N LEU A 34 -5.85 8.54 7.88
CA LEU A 34 -6.42 9.88 7.86
C LEU A 34 -7.96 9.87 7.91
N SER A 35 -8.57 8.95 7.15
CA SER A 35 -10.04 8.81 7.18
C SER A 35 -10.53 8.29 8.53
N LEU A 36 -9.84 7.32 9.15
CA LEU A 36 -10.20 6.82 10.48
C LEU A 36 -10.04 7.90 11.56
N ALA A 37 -8.92 8.62 11.56
CA ALA A 37 -8.65 9.70 12.52
C ALA A 37 -9.74 10.80 12.44
N ALA A 38 -10.13 11.21 11.23
CA ALA A 38 -11.22 12.16 11.02
C ALA A 38 -12.55 11.67 11.64
N HIS A 39 -12.84 10.38 11.52
CA HIS A 39 -14.06 9.78 12.10
C HIS A 39 -13.98 9.66 13.64
N LEU A 40 -12.83 9.28 14.20
CA LEU A 40 -12.61 9.21 15.65
C LEU A 40 -12.71 10.61 16.28
N ARG A 41 -12.11 11.62 15.66
CA ARG A 41 -12.20 13.01 16.09
C ARG A 41 -13.66 13.49 16.14
N ALA A 42 -14.45 13.20 15.11
CA ALA A 42 -15.85 13.59 15.06
C ALA A 42 -16.72 12.85 16.09
N ARG A 43 -16.26 11.72 16.62
CA ARG A 43 -16.91 10.95 17.70
C ARG A 43 -16.39 11.31 19.10
N GLY A 44 -15.43 12.22 19.21
CA GLY A 44 -14.82 12.58 20.48
C GLY A 44 -13.93 11.49 21.11
N VAL A 45 -13.49 10.51 20.31
CA VAL A 45 -12.59 9.44 20.78
C VAL A 45 -11.17 9.98 20.84
N ALA A 46 -10.54 9.90 22.03
CA ALA A 46 -9.15 10.27 22.21
C ALA A 46 -8.25 9.35 21.36
N HIS A 47 -7.49 9.93 20.44
CA HIS A 47 -6.60 9.19 19.56
C HIS A 47 -5.37 9.98 19.17
N GLN A 48 -4.28 9.27 18.90
CA GLN A 48 -3.06 9.81 18.31
C GLN A 48 -2.78 9.12 17.00
N THR A 49 -2.46 9.90 15.96
CA THR A 49 -2.04 9.38 14.66
C THR A 49 -0.55 9.63 14.48
N ILE A 50 0.18 8.62 14.02
CA ILE A 50 1.62 8.69 13.79
C ILE A 50 1.99 8.05 12.44
N GLY A 51 2.86 8.74 11.67
CA GLY A 51 3.36 8.30 10.38
C GLY A 51 3.62 9.49 9.46
N ARG A 52 4.42 9.33 8.43
CA ARG A 52 4.64 10.38 7.43
C ARG A 52 3.43 10.51 6.51
N CYS A 53 2.94 11.75 6.37
CA CYS A 53 1.71 12.02 5.64
C CYS A 53 1.84 11.65 4.16
N MET A 54 0.99 10.71 3.68
CA MET A 54 0.93 10.25 2.29
C MET A 54 2.26 9.70 1.74
N ASP A 55 3.15 9.21 2.59
CA ASP A 55 4.52 8.81 2.28
C ASP A 55 4.62 7.84 1.08
N ALA A 56 3.79 6.80 1.05
CA ALA A 56 3.76 5.87 -0.08
C ALA A 56 3.57 6.57 -1.44
N TRP A 57 2.83 7.68 -1.45
CA TRP A 57 2.51 8.45 -2.65
C TRP A 57 3.57 9.51 -2.99
N THR A 58 4.28 10.01 -1.99
CA THR A 58 5.28 11.07 -2.18
C THR A 58 6.68 10.52 -2.45
N ALA A 59 7.09 9.44 -1.76
CA ALA A 59 8.46 8.95 -1.76
C ALA A 59 8.66 7.60 -2.49
N HIS A 60 7.59 6.82 -2.69
CA HIS A 60 7.70 5.40 -3.08
C HIS A 60 6.98 5.03 -4.38
N MET A 61 6.44 5.98 -5.10
CA MET A 61 5.76 5.74 -6.38
C MET A 61 6.34 6.66 -7.45
N PRO A 62 6.44 6.21 -8.72
CA PRO A 62 6.96 6.99 -9.84
C PRO A 62 6.26 8.35 -9.97
N GLU A 63 7.00 9.40 -10.35
CA GLU A 63 6.46 10.75 -10.40
C GLU A 63 5.35 10.90 -11.45
N ALA A 64 5.54 10.32 -12.62
CA ALA A 64 4.56 10.35 -13.71
C ALA A 64 3.35 9.44 -13.49
N MET A 65 3.28 8.71 -12.37
CA MET A 65 2.20 7.76 -12.10
C MET A 65 0.84 8.46 -12.00
N VAL A 66 -0.16 7.85 -12.64
CA VAL A 66 -1.58 8.18 -12.45
C VAL A 66 -2.28 7.09 -11.64
N LEU A 67 -3.30 7.48 -10.87
CA LEU A 67 -4.09 6.54 -10.09
C LEU A 67 -4.84 5.58 -11.02
N LYS A 68 -4.92 4.33 -10.61
CA LYS A 68 -5.75 3.32 -11.27
C LYS A 68 -7.24 3.57 -11.07
N SER A 69 -7.62 4.10 -9.91
CA SER A 69 -9.00 4.43 -9.58
C SER A 69 -9.42 5.72 -10.27
N GLU A 70 -10.67 5.74 -10.74
CA GLU A 70 -11.31 6.97 -11.22
C GLU A 70 -11.39 8.03 -10.09
N ALA A 71 -11.49 9.31 -10.44
CA ALA A 71 -11.45 10.39 -9.47
C ALA A 71 -12.57 10.31 -8.43
N PHE A 72 -13.80 9.89 -8.81
CA PHE A 72 -14.92 9.68 -7.87
C PHE A 72 -14.64 8.59 -6.81
N ALA A 73 -13.70 7.68 -7.07
CA ALA A 73 -13.29 6.60 -6.19
C ALA A 73 -11.96 6.88 -5.47
N SER A 74 -11.49 8.13 -5.51
CA SER A 74 -10.20 8.54 -4.94
C SER A 74 -10.34 9.54 -3.80
N ASP A 75 -11.50 9.59 -3.16
CA ASP A 75 -11.73 10.44 -1.99
C ASP A 75 -11.10 9.85 -0.72
N LEU A 76 -10.68 10.71 0.20
CA LEU A 76 -10.56 10.44 1.61
C LEU A 76 -11.89 10.77 2.30
N PHE A 77 -12.16 10.18 3.45
CA PHE A 77 -13.48 10.23 4.05
C PHE A 77 -13.46 10.86 5.45
N ALA A 78 -14.27 11.89 5.64
CA ALA A 78 -14.59 12.48 6.92
C ALA A 78 -16.11 12.49 7.13
N PRO A 79 -16.62 12.54 8.36
CA PRO A 79 -18.05 12.70 8.64
C PRO A 79 -18.63 14.01 8.12
N GLY A 80 -19.95 14.06 7.92
CA GLY A 80 -20.65 15.25 7.41
C GLY A 80 -20.41 15.46 5.91
N LYS A 81 -20.18 16.73 5.50
CA LYS A 81 -19.94 17.07 4.10
C LYS A 81 -18.58 16.53 3.59
N GLY A 82 -17.66 16.23 4.52
CA GLY A 82 -16.33 15.76 4.18
C GLY A 82 -15.46 16.83 3.49
N TYR A 83 -14.47 16.35 2.76
CA TYR A 83 -13.61 17.12 1.87
C TYR A 83 -13.16 16.21 0.75
N THR A 84 -13.79 16.31 -0.39
CA THR A 84 -13.58 15.42 -1.55
C THR A 84 -12.42 15.87 -2.42
N LEU A 85 -11.89 14.98 -3.24
CA LEU A 85 -10.91 15.33 -4.27
C LEU A 85 -11.46 16.39 -5.25
N ALA A 86 -12.77 16.32 -5.57
CA ALA A 86 -13.45 17.33 -6.40
C ALA A 86 -13.41 18.73 -5.77
N GLU A 87 -13.65 18.82 -4.45
CA GLU A 87 -13.60 20.09 -3.71
C GLU A 87 -12.18 20.63 -3.65
N TYR A 88 -11.19 19.77 -3.39
CA TYR A 88 -9.77 20.14 -3.43
C TYR A 88 -9.37 20.68 -4.81
N CYS A 89 -9.68 19.95 -5.89
CA CYS A 89 -9.35 20.40 -7.26
C CYS A 89 -10.01 21.73 -7.59
N ARG A 90 -11.27 21.96 -7.18
CA ARG A 90 -11.96 23.23 -7.37
C ARG A 90 -11.26 24.37 -6.62
N GLU A 91 -10.87 24.17 -5.36
CA GLU A 91 -10.14 25.16 -4.55
C GLU A 91 -8.78 25.51 -5.15
N GLN A 92 -8.07 24.50 -5.67
CA GLN A 92 -6.74 24.66 -6.28
C GLN A 92 -6.80 25.02 -7.77
N ARG A 93 -8.00 25.17 -8.35
CA ARG A 93 -8.23 25.41 -9.79
C ARG A 93 -7.58 24.34 -10.69
N LEU A 94 -7.56 23.09 -10.22
CA LEU A 94 -7.04 21.95 -10.96
C LEU A 94 -8.13 21.29 -11.80
N PRO A 95 -7.77 20.68 -12.94
CA PRO A 95 -8.72 19.89 -13.73
C PRO A 95 -9.28 18.73 -12.92
N TYR A 96 -10.60 18.53 -13.00
CA TYR A 96 -11.28 17.40 -12.38
C TYR A 96 -12.42 16.89 -13.27
N GLN A 97 -12.44 15.57 -13.46
CA GLN A 97 -13.61 14.87 -13.99
C GLN A 97 -13.81 13.60 -13.15
N PRO A 98 -15.04 13.30 -12.75
CA PRO A 98 -15.29 12.10 -11.93
C PRO A 98 -14.87 10.80 -12.61
N ILE A 99 -14.84 10.79 -13.96
CA ILE A 99 -14.53 9.60 -14.78
C ILE A 99 -13.83 10.08 -16.06
N GLY A 100 -12.78 9.34 -16.47
CA GLY A 100 -12.12 9.53 -17.77
C GLY A 100 -10.97 10.53 -17.75
N LEU A 101 -10.74 11.24 -16.66
CA LEU A 101 -9.54 12.03 -16.43
C LEU A 101 -8.72 11.35 -15.31
N PRO A 102 -7.60 10.70 -15.62
CA PRO A 102 -6.78 10.05 -14.61
C PRO A 102 -6.25 11.04 -13.57
N VAL A 103 -6.31 10.66 -12.30
CA VAL A 103 -5.81 11.46 -11.20
C VAL A 103 -4.29 11.30 -11.12
N GLN A 104 -3.55 12.38 -11.24
CA GLN A 104 -2.11 12.36 -11.07
C GLN A 104 -1.74 12.05 -9.61
N ARG A 105 -0.66 11.27 -9.41
CA ARG A 105 -0.12 10.94 -8.09
C ARG A 105 0.11 12.19 -7.22
N SER A 106 0.71 13.22 -7.81
CA SER A 106 1.01 14.49 -7.14
C SER A 106 -0.25 15.20 -6.62
N ILE A 107 -1.32 15.22 -7.43
CA ILE A 107 -2.63 15.81 -7.04
C ILE A 107 -3.22 15.03 -5.87
N PHE A 108 -3.18 13.69 -5.92
CA PHE A 108 -3.71 12.86 -4.84
C PHE A 108 -2.91 13.00 -3.53
N ALA A 109 -1.59 13.04 -3.62
CA ALA A 109 -0.72 13.26 -2.47
C ALA A 109 -0.96 14.64 -1.81
N ALA A 110 -1.06 15.70 -2.63
CA ALA A 110 -1.35 17.06 -2.15
C ALA A 110 -2.75 17.17 -1.53
N TYR A 111 -3.75 16.52 -2.14
CA TYR A 111 -5.09 16.42 -1.57
C TYR A 111 -5.08 15.70 -0.21
N GLY A 112 -4.34 14.60 -0.09
CA GLY A 112 -4.19 13.89 1.18
C GLY A 112 -3.57 14.74 2.28
N ARG A 113 -2.55 15.56 1.95
CA ARG A 113 -1.94 16.51 2.88
C ARG A 113 -2.91 17.64 3.25
N ALA A 114 -3.68 18.17 2.31
CA ALA A 114 -4.71 19.17 2.61
C ALA A 114 -5.83 18.60 3.49
N PHE A 115 -6.20 17.34 3.28
CA PHE A 115 -7.13 16.61 4.15
C PHE A 115 -6.56 16.43 5.56
N GLN A 116 -5.29 16.05 5.69
CA GLN A 116 -4.60 15.87 6.97
C GLN A 116 -4.62 17.18 7.78
N GLN A 117 -4.25 18.32 7.16
CA GLN A 117 -4.24 19.61 7.83
C GLN A 117 -5.60 20.01 8.40
N ARG A 118 -6.70 19.68 7.71
CA ARG A 118 -8.07 20.00 8.14
C ARG A 118 -8.61 19.08 9.23
N PHE A 119 -8.36 17.77 9.11
CA PHE A 119 -9.03 16.76 9.92
C PHE A 119 -8.14 16.06 10.94
N VAL A 120 -6.82 16.07 10.73
CA VAL A 120 -5.83 15.39 11.57
C VAL A 120 -4.65 16.32 11.91
N PRO A 121 -4.89 17.52 12.48
CA PRO A 121 -3.85 18.53 12.69
C PRO A 121 -2.74 18.07 13.66
N ASN A 122 -3.06 17.13 14.56
CA ASN A 122 -2.13 16.62 15.59
C ASN A 122 -1.37 15.37 15.12
N LEU A 123 -1.15 15.21 13.80
CA LEU A 123 -0.33 14.12 13.26
C LEU A 123 1.12 14.25 13.76
N ILE A 124 1.68 13.16 14.28
CA ILE A 124 3.12 13.03 14.54
C ILE A 124 3.78 12.43 13.30
N GLU A 125 4.62 13.20 12.60
CA GLU A 125 5.28 12.75 11.37
C GLU A 125 6.57 11.96 11.66
N GLU A 126 6.44 10.83 12.35
CA GLU A 126 7.52 9.89 12.70
C GLU A 126 7.12 8.45 12.35
N HIS A 127 8.11 7.56 12.20
CA HIS A 127 7.85 6.13 12.09
C HIS A 127 7.84 5.46 13.48
N VAL A 128 6.97 4.46 13.63
CA VAL A 128 6.99 3.54 14.77
C VAL A 128 8.00 2.45 14.48
N THR A 129 8.94 2.26 15.40
CA THR A 129 10.02 1.26 15.29
C THR A 129 9.74 0.00 16.11
N ARG A 130 8.87 0.09 17.14
CA ARG A 130 8.48 -1.06 17.96
C ARG A 130 7.07 -0.88 18.53
N ILE A 131 6.31 -1.97 18.57
CA ILE A 131 5.04 -2.08 19.28
C ILE A 131 5.08 -3.36 20.10
N GLU A 132 4.83 -3.26 21.40
CA GLU A 132 4.81 -4.37 22.35
C GLU A 132 3.58 -4.30 23.25
N ARG A 133 3.25 -5.43 23.90
CA ARG A 133 2.24 -5.43 24.96
C ARG A 133 2.77 -4.68 26.19
N ALA A 134 1.92 -3.80 26.73
CA ALA A 134 2.12 -3.15 28.02
C ALA A 134 0.76 -3.09 28.73
N ALA A 135 0.70 -3.51 29.99
CA ALA A 135 -0.55 -3.43 30.73
C ALA A 135 -0.90 -1.96 31.03
N PRO A 136 -2.11 -1.49 30.72
CA PRO A 136 -3.30 -2.25 30.26
C PRO A 136 -3.51 -2.33 28.74
N GLY A 137 -2.51 -2.04 27.88
CA GLY A 137 -2.66 -1.99 26.43
C GLY A 137 -1.37 -2.29 25.67
N PHE A 138 -0.84 -1.26 25.02
CA PHE A 138 0.34 -1.33 24.16
C PHE A 138 1.28 -0.17 24.42
N ARG A 139 2.57 -0.42 24.24
CA ARG A 139 3.63 0.58 24.19
C ARG A 139 4.16 0.63 22.76
N ALA A 140 4.16 1.80 22.14
CA ALA A 140 4.79 2.07 20.87
C ALA A 140 6.01 2.98 21.07
N THR A 141 7.12 2.66 20.38
CA THR A 141 8.33 3.49 20.36
C THR A 141 8.54 3.99 18.94
N THR A 142 8.91 5.26 18.80
CA THR A 142 9.15 5.91 17.52
C THR A 142 10.64 5.98 17.18
N GLU A 143 10.96 6.42 15.96
CA GLU A 143 12.35 6.62 15.51
C GLU A 143 13.11 7.67 16.34
N SER A 144 12.41 8.66 16.93
CA SER A 144 13.01 9.63 17.85
C SER A 144 13.14 9.12 19.29
N GLY A 145 12.68 7.90 19.59
CA GLY A 145 12.64 7.36 20.96
C GLY A 145 11.40 7.77 21.77
N ARG A 146 10.45 8.51 21.18
CA ARG A 146 9.20 8.88 21.84
C ARG A 146 8.39 7.63 22.18
N ILE A 147 7.77 7.64 23.37
CA ILE A 147 6.93 6.55 23.86
C ILE A 147 5.46 6.96 23.78
N ILE A 148 4.62 6.08 23.23
CA ILE A 148 3.18 6.26 23.20
C ILE A 148 2.54 5.04 23.86
N LEU A 149 1.74 5.30 24.90
CA LEU A 149 0.95 4.30 25.59
C LEU A 149 -0.48 4.36 25.07
N ALA A 150 -1.01 3.25 24.58
CA ALA A 150 -2.35 3.19 23.98
C ALA A 150 -3.12 1.96 24.45
N GLN A 151 -4.41 2.12 24.73
CA GLN A 151 -5.28 0.98 25.06
C GLN A 151 -5.50 0.09 23.84
N ARG A 152 -5.60 0.70 22.65
CA ARG A 152 -5.85 0.03 21.35
C ARG A 152 -4.92 0.58 20.30
N VAL A 153 -4.52 -0.28 19.37
CA VAL A 153 -3.63 0.09 18.25
C VAL A 153 -4.29 -0.30 16.93
N VAL A 154 -4.29 0.61 15.95
CA VAL A 154 -4.76 0.36 14.59
C VAL A 154 -3.57 0.48 13.63
N LEU A 155 -3.19 -0.63 13.00
CA LEU A 155 -2.16 -0.67 11.98
C LEU A 155 -2.77 -0.29 10.62
N ALA A 156 -2.43 0.89 10.13
CA ALA A 156 -2.81 1.44 8.83
C ALA A 156 -1.58 1.67 7.94
N VAL A 157 -0.63 0.73 7.97
CA VAL A 157 0.74 0.81 7.43
C VAL A 157 0.84 0.73 5.89
N GLY A 158 -0.28 0.59 5.21
CA GLY A 158 -0.36 0.63 3.75
C GLY A 158 0.42 -0.49 3.06
N LEU A 159 1.25 -0.12 2.08
CA LEU A 159 2.06 -1.04 1.26
C LEU A 159 3.47 -1.26 1.83
N HIS A 160 3.95 -0.32 2.63
CA HIS A 160 5.34 -0.18 3.05
C HIS A 160 6.00 -1.47 3.56
N PRO A 161 5.38 -2.30 4.43
CA PRO A 161 6.02 -3.52 4.92
C PRO A 161 5.95 -4.70 3.94
N PHE A 162 5.19 -4.61 2.84
CA PHE A 162 4.76 -5.77 2.07
C PHE A 162 5.33 -5.94 0.66
N PRO A 163 6.46 -5.31 0.24
CA PRO A 163 7.08 -5.59 -1.05
C PRO A 163 7.36 -7.08 -1.23
N SER A 164 7.04 -7.64 -2.40
CA SER A 164 7.25 -9.05 -2.70
C SER A 164 8.44 -9.22 -3.63
N MET A 165 9.58 -9.65 -3.07
CA MET A 165 10.79 -9.97 -3.83
C MET A 165 10.75 -11.45 -4.27
N PRO A 166 10.83 -11.76 -5.58
CA PRO A 166 10.92 -13.14 -6.07
C PRO A 166 12.17 -13.85 -5.58
N HIS A 167 12.06 -15.18 -5.35
CA HIS A 167 13.15 -15.99 -4.82
C HIS A 167 14.49 -15.81 -5.56
N PRO A 168 14.56 -15.79 -6.91
CA PRO A 168 15.82 -15.57 -7.63
C PRO A 168 16.52 -14.24 -7.35
N MET A 169 15.82 -13.23 -6.80
CA MET A 169 16.40 -11.92 -6.46
C MET A 169 16.82 -11.78 -5.00
N GLN A 170 16.35 -12.65 -4.10
CA GLN A 170 16.51 -12.44 -2.65
C GLN A 170 17.96 -12.51 -2.15
N HIS A 171 18.85 -13.14 -2.90
CA HIS A 171 20.27 -13.26 -2.56
C HIS A 171 21.18 -12.27 -3.33
N LEU A 172 20.59 -11.48 -4.22
CA LEU A 172 21.35 -10.44 -4.90
C LEU A 172 21.60 -9.25 -3.95
N PRO A 173 22.76 -8.60 -4.02
CA PRO A 173 23.05 -7.42 -3.22
C PRO A 173 22.12 -6.25 -3.60
N ALA A 174 21.79 -5.38 -2.65
CA ALA A 174 20.91 -4.23 -2.85
C ALA A 174 21.36 -3.25 -3.95
N LYS A 175 22.67 -3.21 -4.23
CA LYS A 175 23.23 -2.41 -5.35
C LYS A 175 22.82 -2.93 -6.74
N LEU A 176 22.35 -4.18 -6.86
CA LEU A 176 21.98 -4.84 -8.11
C LEU A 176 20.50 -5.23 -8.20
N ALA A 177 19.81 -5.29 -7.08
CA ALA A 177 18.41 -5.72 -7.02
C ALA A 177 17.60 -4.89 -6.02
N SER A 178 16.39 -4.49 -6.40
CA SER A 178 15.49 -3.68 -5.60
C SER A 178 14.03 -3.98 -5.91
N HIS A 179 13.11 -3.35 -5.19
CA HIS A 179 11.68 -3.41 -5.48
C HIS A 179 11.18 -2.08 -6.08
N SER A 180 10.14 -2.11 -6.88
CA SER A 180 9.53 -0.92 -7.50
C SER A 180 9.00 0.11 -6.49
N PHE A 181 8.88 -0.26 -5.24
CA PHE A 181 8.46 0.61 -4.13
C PHE A 181 9.63 1.35 -3.48
N ASP A 182 10.86 1.08 -3.88
CA ASP A 182 12.04 1.72 -3.31
C ASP A 182 12.33 3.10 -3.94
N TYR A 183 11.61 3.46 -5.02
CA TYR A 183 11.90 4.62 -5.84
C TYR A 183 10.74 5.58 -6.01
N GLY A 184 10.94 6.83 -5.59
CA GLY A 184 10.19 7.99 -6.05
C GLY A 184 10.94 8.77 -7.15
N ASP A 185 12.27 8.63 -7.20
CA ASP A 185 13.17 9.20 -8.21
C ASP A 185 14.05 8.08 -8.78
N VAL A 186 14.10 8.00 -10.11
CA VAL A 186 14.87 7.01 -10.88
C VAL A 186 16.00 7.61 -11.71
N SER A 187 16.31 8.88 -11.53
CA SER A 187 17.30 9.63 -12.32
C SER A 187 18.72 9.02 -12.24
N HIS A 188 19.04 8.36 -11.12
CA HIS A 188 20.33 7.68 -10.91
C HIS A 188 20.54 6.42 -11.77
N PHE A 189 19.50 5.96 -12.49
CA PHE A 189 19.60 4.87 -13.46
C PHE A 189 19.92 5.35 -14.89
N ARG A 190 20.15 6.65 -15.11
CA ARG A 190 20.56 7.17 -16.42
C ARG A 190 21.76 6.36 -16.98
N ASP A 191 21.67 6.03 -18.27
CA ASP A 191 22.68 5.27 -19.03
C ASP A 191 22.94 3.85 -18.48
N ARG A 192 22.09 3.33 -17.58
CA ARG A 192 22.16 1.95 -17.06
C ARG A 192 21.16 1.04 -17.76
N ARG A 193 21.54 -0.22 -17.94
CA ARG A 193 20.65 -1.27 -18.43
C ARG A 193 19.87 -1.83 -17.25
N VAL A 194 18.56 -1.55 -17.22
CA VAL A 194 17.67 -1.92 -16.12
C VAL A 194 16.60 -2.89 -16.59
N MET A 195 16.49 -4.02 -15.90
CA MET A 195 15.38 -4.95 -16.11
C MET A 195 14.30 -4.72 -15.07
N VAL A 196 13.06 -4.52 -15.53
CA VAL A 196 11.87 -4.47 -14.67
C VAL A 196 11.11 -5.78 -14.76
N TRP A 197 11.04 -6.51 -13.65
CA TRP A 197 10.37 -7.80 -13.59
C TRP A 197 8.91 -7.68 -13.17
N GLY A 198 8.01 -7.79 -14.11
CA GLY A 198 6.55 -7.72 -13.92
C GLY A 198 5.82 -7.21 -15.15
N ALA A 199 4.49 -7.39 -15.20
CA ALA A 199 3.62 -6.90 -16.28
C ALA A 199 2.46 -6.06 -15.74
N GLY A 200 2.51 -5.67 -14.48
CA GLY A 200 1.45 -4.88 -13.82
C GLY A 200 1.67 -3.38 -13.94
N ALA A 201 0.71 -2.61 -13.39
CA ALA A 201 0.76 -1.14 -13.39
C ALA A 201 2.08 -0.58 -12.84
N SER A 202 2.60 -1.14 -11.73
CA SER A 202 3.89 -0.69 -11.17
C SER A 202 5.06 -0.93 -12.12
N ALA A 203 5.06 -2.07 -12.84
CA ALA A 203 6.11 -2.39 -13.79
C ALA A 203 6.11 -1.41 -14.98
N ILE A 204 4.95 -1.17 -15.55
CA ILE A 204 4.81 -0.34 -16.74
C ILE A 204 5.07 1.14 -16.42
N ASN A 205 4.49 1.68 -15.33
CA ASN A 205 4.74 3.04 -14.92
C ASN A 205 6.22 3.29 -14.59
N LEU A 206 6.86 2.36 -13.88
CA LEU A 206 8.28 2.46 -13.56
C LEU A 206 9.15 2.35 -14.81
N ALA A 207 8.84 1.45 -15.74
CA ALA A 207 9.59 1.29 -16.97
C ALA A 207 9.54 2.55 -17.86
N ILE A 208 8.37 3.21 -17.92
CA ILE A 208 8.21 4.49 -18.62
C ILE A 208 9.07 5.57 -17.93
N ASP A 209 8.97 5.69 -16.62
CA ASP A 209 9.71 6.69 -15.84
C ASP A 209 11.23 6.52 -15.99
N LEU A 210 11.73 5.28 -15.87
CA LEU A 210 13.14 4.93 -16.13
C LEU A 210 13.58 5.33 -17.55
N LYS A 211 12.74 5.01 -18.56
CA LYS A 211 13.04 5.34 -19.96
C LYS A 211 13.11 6.85 -20.18
N ASP A 212 12.17 7.59 -19.61
CA ASP A 212 12.12 9.06 -19.74
C ASP A 212 13.30 9.74 -19.03
N HIS A 213 13.89 9.08 -18.00
CA HIS A 213 15.12 9.53 -17.33
C HIS A 213 16.41 9.02 -17.97
N GLY A 214 16.33 8.33 -19.12
CA GLY A 214 17.49 7.95 -19.93
C GLY A 214 18.10 6.59 -19.60
N ALA A 215 17.40 5.70 -18.91
CA ALA A 215 17.82 4.32 -18.73
C ALA A 215 17.52 3.46 -19.98
N GLU A 216 18.33 2.41 -20.19
CA GLU A 216 18.03 1.33 -21.14
C GLU A 216 17.16 0.28 -20.46
N VAL A 217 15.85 0.37 -20.66
CA VAL A 217 14.88 -0.45 -19.93
C VAL A 217 14.40 -1.64 -20.74
N THR A 218 14.31 -2.80 -20.11
CA THR A 218 13.64 -3.99 -20.63
C THR A 218 12.66 -4.52 -19.58
N VAL A 219 11.41 -4.76 -19.97
CA VAL A 219 10.43 -5.43 -19.11
C VAL A 219 10.52 -6.94 -19.34
N LEU A 220 10.56 -7.73 -18.25
CA LEU A 220 10.48 -9.18 -18.30
C LEU A 220 9.28 -9.67 -17.53
N ALA A 221 8.46 -10.53 -18.12
CA ALA A 221 7.25 -11.03 -17.47
C ALA A 221 6.91 -12.47 -17.84
N ARG A 222 6.30 -13.16 -16.88
CA ARG A 222 5.71 -14.50 -17.08
C ARG A 222 4.44 -14.46 -17.95
N ALA A 223 3.71 -13.33 -17.93
CA ALA A 223 2.55 -13.12 -18.77
C ALA A 223 2.96 -13.09 -20.24
N ASP A 224 2.15 -13.66 -21.11
CA ASP A 224 2.33 -13.68 -22.56
C ASP A 224 1.94 -12.37 -23.25
N HIS A 225 1.20 -11.52 -22.54
CA HIS A 225 0.81 -10.18 -22.99
C HIS A 225 0.63 -9.22 -21.80
N ILE A 226 0.67 -7.92 -22.08
CA ILE A 226 0.39 -6.86 -21.11
C ILE A 226 -1.06 -6.41 -21.30
N VAL A 227 -1.87 -6.59 -20.25
CA VAL A 227 -3.28 -6.19 -20.25
C VAL A 227 -3.41 -4.78 -19.73
N PHE A 228 -3.72 -3.83 -20.59
CA PHE A 228 -4.09 -2.49 -20.19
C PHE A 228 -5.58 -2.40 -19.86
N HIS A 229 -5.94 -1.52 -18.93
CA HIS A 229 -7.35 -1.17 -18.75
C HIS A 229 -7.87 -0.45 -20.00
N ASP A 230 -9.13 -0.69 -20.31
CA ASP A 230 -9.83 0.08 -21.35
C ASP A 230 -10.13 1.50 -20.87
N ALA A 231 -10.23 2.44 -21.82
CA ALA A 231 -10.72 3.77 -21.53
C ALA A 231 -12.15 3.70 -20.95
N PRO A 232 -12.45 4.43 -19.89
CA PRO A 232 -13.73 4.32 -19.21
C PRO A 232 -14.88 4.90 -20.07
N ILE A 233 -15.98 4.17 -20.15
CA ILE A 233 -17.20 4.65 -20.79
C ILE A 233 -17.90 5.63 -19.84
N VAL A 234 -17.87 6.91 -20.17
CA VAL A 234 -18.45 7.99 -19.33
C VAL A 234 -19.98 7.93 -19.33
N ARG A 235 -20.60 7.90 -20.51
CA ARG A 235 -22.05 7.85 -20.66
C ARG A 235 -22.50 6.44 -21.02
N ARG A 236 -23.45 5.88 -20.27
CA ARG A 236 -23.98 4.54 -20.48
C ARG A 236 -25.51 4.55 -20.43
N PRO A 237 -26.18 3.83 -21.35
CA PRO A 237 -27.64 3.65 -21.31
C PRO A 237 -28.10 3.03 -20.00
N LEU A 238 -29.36 3.26 -19.61
CA LEU A 238 -29.92 2.72 -18.37
C LEU A 238 -29.80 1.20 -18.26
N LEU A 239 -30.08 0.48 -19.35
CA LEU A 239 -29.97 -0.97 -19.40
C LEU A 239 -28.55 -1.45 -19.10
N GLU A 240 -27.53 -0.78 -19.66
CA GLU A 240 -26.13 -1.09 -19.39
C GLU A 240 -25.74 -0.77 -17.94
N ARG A 241 -26.34 0.25 -17.33
CA ARG A 241 -26.09 0.57 -15.91
C ARG A 241 -26.62 -0.51 -14.97
N VAL A 242 -27.71 -1.18 -15.33
CA VAL A 242 -28.26 -2.30 -14.56
C VAL A 242 -27.46 -3.58 -14.81
N LYS A 243 -27.14 -3.90 -16.08
CA LYS A 243 -26.38 -5.10 -16.43
C LYS A 243 -24.95 -5.06 -15.85
N ASN A 244 -24.30 -3.90 -15.90
CA ASN A 244 -22.92 -3.68 -15.46
C ASN A 244 -22.86 -2.49 -14.48
N PRO A 245 -23.29 -2.64 -13.22
CA PRO A 245 -23.28 -1.54 -12.25
C PRO A 245 -21.85 -1.04 -12.05
N ARG A 246 -21.72 0.29 -11.85
CA ARG A 246 -20.44 0.93 -11.56
C ARG A 246 -20.22 0.96 -10.05
N SER A 247 -19.01 0.66 -9.65
CA SER A 247 -18.54 0.79 -8.27
C SER A 247 -17.17 1.46 -8.22
N ALA A 248 -16.66 1.71 -7.03
CA ALA A 248 -15.30 2.20 -6.82
C ALA A 248 -14.21 1.24 -7.36
N LEU A 249 -14.54 -0.03 -7.58
CA LEU A 249 -13.64 -1.05 -8.14
C LEU A 249 -13.81 -1.27 -9.65
N GLY A 250 -14.65 -0.47 -10.32
CA GLY A 250 -14.93 -0.60 -11.75
C GLY A 250 -16.32 -1.10 -12.06
N LEU A 251 -16.49 -1.64 -13.29
CA LEU A 251 -17.77 -2.08 -13.81
C LEU A 251 -18.08 -3.55 -13.49
N GLY A 252 -19.37 -3.88 -13.42
CA GLY A 252 -19.89 -5.23 -13.30
C GLY A 252 -20.23 -5.63 -11.86
N TRP A 253 -21.14 -6.60 -11.75
CA TRP A 253 -21.67 -7.09 -10.49
C TRP A 253 -20.61 -7.65 -9.54
N ARG A 254 -19.56 -8.30 -10.08
CA ARG A 254 -18.45 -8.82 -9.24
C ARG A 254 -17.71 -7.70 -8.53
N SER A 255 -17.36 -6.62 -9.26
CA SER A 255 -16.71 -5.44 -8.70
C SER A 255 -17.63 -4.70 -7.74
N TRP A 256 -18.92 -4.61 -8.08
CA TRP A 256 -19.92 -3.97 -7.22
C TRP A 256 -20.10 -4.73 -5.90
N LEU A 257 -20.29 -6.06 -5.92
CA LEU A 257 -20.38 -6.87 -4.70
C LEU A 257 -19.14 -6.76 -3.82
N ALA A 258 -17.96 -6.79 -4.42
CA ALA A 258 -16.70 -6.66 -3.70
C ALA A 258 -16.49 -5.25 -3.09
N ALA A 259 -17.05 -4.21 -3.70
CA ALA A 259 -16.96 -2.83 -3.21
C ALA A 259 -18.02 -2.52 -2.14
N GLU A 260 -19.27 -2.97 -2.33
CA GLU A 260 -20.38 -2.53 -1.50
C GLU A 260 -20.69 -3.49 -0.33
N LEU A 261 -20.27 -4.76 -0.44
CA LEU A 261 -20.60 -5.81 0.55
C LEU A 261 -19.35 -6.49 1.16
N PRO A 262 -18.38 -5.75 1.75
CA PRO A 262 -17.16 -6.35 2.32
C PRO A 262 -17.43 -7.36 3.44
N LEU A 263 -18.55 -7.24 4.19
CA LEU A 263 -18.90 -8.21 5.23
C LEU A 263 -19.43 -9.54 4.68
N VAL A 264 -20.09 -9.50 3.53
CA VAL A 264 -20.48 -10.74 2.83
C VAL A 264 -19.23 -11.44 2.34
N PHE A 265 -18.28 -10.67 1.79
CA PHE A 265 -16.97 -11.21 1.42
C PHE A 265 -16.23 -11.82 2.61
N HIS A 266 -16.23 -11.15 3.76
CA HIS A 266 -15.62 -11.63 5.00
C HIS A 266 -16.20 -12.97 5.48
N ALA A 267 -17.48 -13.23 5.23
CA ALA A 267 -18.15 -14.48 5.60
C ALA A 267 -17.84 -15.65 4.66
N LEU A 268 -17.20 -15.43 3.51
CA LEU A 268 -16.83 -16.49 2.59
C LEU A 268 -15.72 -17.38 3.15
N PRO A 269 -15.65 -18.66 2.74
CA PRO A 269 -14.55 -19.55 3.10
C PRO A 269 -13.19 -18.97 2.69
N GLU A 270 -12.16 -19.19 3.52
CA GLU A 270 -10.79 -18.66 3.32
C GLU A 270 -10.25 -18.91 1.91
N ARG A 271 -10.32 -20.16 1.43
CA ARG A 271 -9.82 -20.54 0.10
C ARG A 271 -10.45 -19.72 -1.03
N LEU A 272 -11.75 -19.39 -0.89
CA LEU A 272 -12.47 -18.59 -1.88
C LEU A 272 -12.04 -17.11 -1.79
N ARG A 273 -11.92 -16.56 -0.58
CA ARG A 273 -11.45 -15.19 -0.35
C ARG A 273 -10.08 -14.97 -0.98
N HIS A 274 -9.12 -15.85 -0.69
CA HIS A 274 -7.75 -15.76 -1.23
C HIS A 274 -7.74 -15.88 -2.75
N ARG A 275 -8.51 -16.81 -3.34
CA ARG A 275 -8.62 -16.96 -4.79
C ARG A 275 -9.18 -15.70 -5.47
N VAL A 276 -10.20 -15.09 -4.86
CA VAL A 276 -10.79 -13.83 -5.39
C VAL A 276 -9.81 -12.69 -5.28
N VAL A 277 -9.16 -12.49 -4.12
CA VAL A 277 -8.17 -11.41 -3.94
C VAL A 277 -6.99 -11.55 -4.90
N ALA A 278 -6.53 -12.79 -5.17
CA ALA A 278 -5.41 -13.04 -6.08
C ALA A 278 -5.75 -12.80 -7.57
N ARG A 279 -7.03 -13.02 -7.97
CA ARG A 279 -7.42 -13.02 -9.40
C ARG A 279 -8.27 -11.83 -9.81
N HIS A 280 -9.07 -11.27 -8.90
CA HIS A 280 -9.97 -10.17 -9.22
C HIS A 280 -9.23 -8.84 -9.25
N LEU A 281 -9.46 -8.04 -10.28
CA LEU A 281 -8.78 -6.78 -10.52
C LEU A 281 -7.26 -6.95 -10.57
N GLY A 282 -6.79 -7.69 -11.56
CA GLY A 282 -5.36 -7.83 -11.87
C GLY A 282 -4.63 -6.49 -11.91
N PRO A 283 -3.31 -6.49 -11.81
CA PRO A 283 -2.52 -5.26 -11.70
C PRO A 283 -2.36 -4.52 -13.04
N ALA A 284 -3.38 -4.52 -13.91
CA ALA A 284 -3.33 -3.90 -15.23
C ALA A 284 -2.98 -2.41 -15.16
N PRO A 285 -2.06 -1.91 -16.00
CA PRO A 285 -1.77 -0.48 -16.14
C PRO A 285 -2.94 0.31 -16.71
N ASN A 286 -2.92 1.63 -16.49
CA ASN A 286 -3.90 2.55 -17.03
C ASN A 286 -3.80 2.60 -18.57
N TRP A 287 -4.91 2.75 -19.26
CA TRP A 287 -4.98 2.86 -20.72
C TRP A 287 -4.14 4.02 -21.28
N THR A 288 -4.00 5.12 -20.53
CA THR A 288 -3.22 6.29 -20.96
C THR A 288 -1.72 6.01 -21.04
N THR A 289 -1.21 4.98 -20.37
CA THR A 289 0.22 4.64 -20.41
C THR A 289 0.61 3.74 -21.58
N ARG A 290 -0.39 3.25 -22.35
CA ARG A 290 -0.13 2.35 -23.47
C ARG A 290 0.74 3.00 -24.57
N PRO A 291 0.47 4.25 -25.05
CA PRO A 291 1.32 4.89 -26.08
C PRO A 291 2.76 5.15 -25.59
N ASP A 292 2.94 5.39 -24.29
CA ASP A 292 4.27 5.66 -23.71
C ASP A 292 5.08 4.37 -23.53
N PHE A 293 4.44 3.22 -23.56
CA PHE A 293 5.09 1.93 -23.41
C PHE A 293 5.29 1.20 -24.75
N GLU A 294 4.20 1.02 -25.53
CA GLU A 294 4.22 0.25 -26.77
C GLU A 294 5.13 0.91 -27.83
N GLY A 295 6.04 0.12 -28.42
CA GLY A 295 7.02 0.60 -29.40
C GLY A 295 8.21 1.38 -28.82
N ARG A 296 8.21 1.73 -27.52
CA ARG A 296 9.29 2.47 -26.86
C ARG A 296 10.15 1.60 -25.94
N ILE A 297 9.54 0.60 -25.29
CA ILE A 297 10.18 -0.22 -24.26
C ILE A 297 10.12 -1.69 -24.67
N PRO A 298 11.28 -2.36 -24.85
CA PRO A 298 11.32 -3.80 -25.11
C PRO A 298 10.69 -4.62 -23.99
N ALA A 299 9.94 -5.68 -24.37
CA ALA A 299 9.32 -6.57 -23.40
C ALA A 299 9.59 -8.03 -23.77
N LEU A 300 10.16 -8.77 -22.84
CA LEU A 300 10.35 -10.22 -22.86
C LEU A 300 9.15 -10.86 -22.14
N LEU A 301 8.17 -11.30 -22.90
CA LEU A 301 6.90 -11.84 -22.40
C LEU A 301 6.85 -13.36 -22.53
N GLY A 302 6.00 -14.03 -21.71
CA GLY A 302 5.92 -15.48 -21.65
C GLY A 302 7.18 -16.13 -21.07
N CYS A 303 8.01 -15.35 -20.37
CA CYS A 303 9.32 -15.80 -19.89
C CYS A 303 9.26 -16.30 -18.46
N GLN A 304 9.95 -17.41 -18.19
CA GLN A 304 10.15 -17.95 -16.85
C GLN A 304 11.60 -17.79 -16.44
N VAL A 305 11.84 -17.02 -15.37
CA VAL A 305 13.19 -16.85 -14.77
C VAL A 305 13.52 -18.09 -13.96
N ASP A 306 14.65 -18.70 -14.27
CA ASP A 306 15.17 -19.88 -13.56
C ASP A 306 16.18 -19.45 -12.48
N SER A 307 17.11 -18.54 -12.81
CA SER A 307 18.08 -18.03 -11.82
C SER A 307 18.56 -16.60 -12.15
N MET A 308 19.06 -15.93 -11.13
CA MET A 308 19.77 -14.65 -11.23
C MET A 308 21.04 -14.73 -10.41
N THR A 309 22.18 -14.35 -11.00
CA THR A 309 23.49 -14.39 -10.33
C THR A 309 24.25 -13.11 -10.56
N GLU A 310 25.01 -12.65 -9.55
CA GLU A 310 25.98 -11.56 -9.73
C GLU A 310 27.18 -12.08 -10.51
N ARG A 311 27.55 -11.40 -11.59
CA ARG A 311 28.74 -11.68 -12.37
C ARG A 311 29.36 -10.37 -12.89
N ASP A 312 30.60 -10.10 -12.50
CA ASP A 312 31.34 -8.89 -12.90
C ASP A 312 30.59 -7.57 -12.65
N GLY A 313 29.92 -7.46 -11.49
CA GLY A 313 29.19 -6.25 -11.09
C GLY A 313 27.85 -6.03 -11.81
N ALA A 314 27.36 -7.02 -12.57
CA ALA A 314 26.06 -7.02 -13.22
C ALA A 314 25.24 -8.26 -12.82
N VAL A 315 23.95 -8.26 -13.13
CA VAL A 315 23.06 -9.41 -12.92
C VAL A 315 22.95 -10.20 -14.21
N GLU A 316 23.41 -11.44 -14.18
CA GLU A 316 23.17 -12.42 -15.24
C GLU A 316 21.89 -13.19 -14.94
N ILE A 317 20.98 -13.24 -15.89
CA ILE A 317 19.64 -13.83 -15.75
C ILE A 317 19.51 -14.98 -16.73
N LEU A 318 19.32 -16.19 -16.20
CA LEU A 318 18.93 -17.37 -16.96
C LEU A 318 17.40 -17.47 -16.96
N TYR A 319 16.81 -17.49 -18.13
CA TYR A 319 15.37 -17.64 -18.26
C TYR A 319 15.01 -18.52 -19.47
N ARG A 320 13.81 -19.10 -19.43
CA ARG A 320 13.19 -19.75 -20.58
C ARG A 320 12.21 -18.79 -21.26
N ASP A 321 12.36 -18.66 -22.58
CA ASP A 321 11.45 -17.84 -23.38
C ASP A 321 10.12 -18.56 -23.64
N ALA A 322 9.20 -17.90 -24.36
CA ALA A 322 7.87 -18.46 -24.67
C ALA A 322 7.91 -19.76 -25.50
N SER A 323 9.03 -20.06 -26.19
CA SER A 323 9.23 -21.33 -26.91
C SER A 323 9.81 -22.43 -25.99
N GLY A 324 10.18 -22.12 -24.76
CA GLY A 324 10.86 -23.00 -23.81
C GLY A 324 12.40 -23.03 -23.99
N ALA A 325 12.95 -22.23 -24.90
CA ALA A 325 14.38 -22.17 -25.11
C ALA A 325 15.08 -21.39 -23.98
N GLU A 326 16.21 -21.93 -23.50
CA GLU A 326 17.02 -21.24 -22.53
C GLU A 326 17.74 -20.01 -23.15
N ARG A 327 17.72 -18.92 -22.42
CA ARG A 327 18.34 -17.63 -22.78
C ARG A 327 19.09 -17.06 -21.60
N VAL A 328 20.14 -16.33 -21.88
CA VAL A 328 20.92 -15.57 -20.91
C VAL A 328 20.96 -14.11 -21.33
N VAL A 329 20.69 -13.21 -20.37
CA VAL A 329 20.80 -11.76 -20.55
C VAL A 329 21.49 -11.14 -19.34
N ARG A 330 22.09 -9.94 -19.53
CA ARG A 330 22.80 -9.24 -18.46
C ARG A 330 22.27 -7.82 -18.33
N PHE A 331 22.06 -7.39 -17.08
CA PHE A 331 21.62 -6.05 -16.72
C PHE A 331 22.46 -5.49 -15.58
N ASP A 332 22.58 -4.16 -15.54
CA ASP A 332 23.31 -3.47 -14.48
C ASP A 332 22.49 -3.38 -13.19
N HIS A 333 21.15 -3.50 -13.31
CA HIS A 333 20.24 -3.55 -12.17
C HIS A 333 18.92 -4.26 -12.53
N VAL A 334 18.31 -4.90 -11.55
CA VAL A 334 17.02 -5.59 -11.69
C VAL A 334 16.03 -5.05 -10.66
N ILE A 335 14.84 -4.66 -11.11
CA ILE A 335 13.78 -4.14 -10.23
C ILE A 335 12.58 -5.07 -10.22
N ALA A 336 12.24 -5.61 -9.06
CA ALA A 336 11.02 -6.40 -8.87
C ALA A 336 9.81 -5.48 -8.87
N ALA A 337 8.92 -5.62 -9.84
CA ALA A 337 7.59 -5.01 -9.87
C ALA A 337 6.50 -6.08 -9.73
N THR A 338 6.71 -6.99 -8.78
CA THR A 338 5.95 -8.23 -8.57
C THR A 338 4.86 -8.08 -7.51
N GLY A 339 4.61 -6.84 -7.08
CA GLY A 339 3.51 -6.46 -6.21
C GLY A 339 3.82 -6.67 -4.72
N PHE A 340 2.74 -6.81 -3.93
CA PHE A 340 2.79 -6.78 -2.48
C PHE A 340 2.05 -7.98 -1.89
N GLN A 341 2.61 -8.54 -0.81
CA GLN A 341 2.01 -9.66 -0.09
C GLN A 341 1.80 -9.28 1.39
N PRO A 342 0.55 -9.15 1.86
CA PRO A 342 0.25 -8.80 3.24
C PRO A 342 0.51 -10.00 4.17
N ARG A 343 1.75 -10.14 4.62
CA ARG A 343 2.19 -11.20 5.52
C ARG A 343 2.55 -10.62 6.88
N LEU A 344 2.17 -11.32 7.95
CA LEU A 344 2.43 -10.88 9.32
C LEU A 344 3.94 -10.80 9.64
N ASP A 345 4.74 -11.75 9.11
CA ASP A 345 6.19 -11.81 9.30
C ASP A 345 6.96 -10.60 8.70
N ARG A 346 6.29 -9.78 7.89
CA ARG A 346 6.84 -8.53 7.35
C ARG A 346 6.66 -7.33 8.29
N LEU A 347 5.87 -7.45 9.35
CA LEU A 347 5.65 -6.38 10.33
C LEU A 347 6.76 -6.43 11.40
N SER A 348 7.99 -6.13 11.01
CA SER A 348 9.20 -6.24 11.85
C SER A 348 9.20 -5.33 13.09
N PHE A 349 8.38 -4.30 13.10
CA PHE A 349 8.19 -3.42 14.25
C PHE A 349 7.28 -4.01 15.34
N LEU A 350 6.60 -5.14 15.10
CA LEU A 350 5.88 -5.87 16.14
C LEU A 350 6.85 -6.67 16.99
N ASP A 351 6.72 -6.55 18.30
CA ASP A 351 7.46 -7.41 19.22
C ASP A 351 7.20 -8.89 18.90
N PRO A 352 8.21 -9.78 18.95
CA PRO A 352 8.06 -11.19 18.59
C PRO A 352 6.96 -11.92 19.37
N GLN A 353 6.76 -11.61 20.67
CA GLN A 353 5.71 -12.24 21.48
C GLN A 353 4.32 -11.74 21.05
N LEU A 354 4.20 -10.45 20.75
CA LEU A 354 2.97 -9.88 20.22
C LEU A 354 2.66 -10.47 18.83
N ALA A 355 3.64 -10.54 17.93
CA ALA A 355 3.48 -11.14 16.61
C ALA A 355 3.05 -12.60 16.68
N ALA A 356 3.66 -13.40 17.57
CA ALA A 356 3.32 -14.82 17.80
C ALA A 356 1.88 -15.02 18.33
N SER A 357 1.29 -14.02 18.99
CA SER A 357 -0.09 -14.07 19.47
C SER A 357 -1.15 -13.83 18.38
N ILE A 358 -0.72 -13.41 17.18
CA ILE A 358 -1.62 -13.09 16.07
C ILE A 358 -1.81 -14.33 15.19
N ALA A 359 -3.04 -14.85 15.17
CA ALA A 359 -3.41 -15.95 14.28
C ALA A 359 -3.38 -15.49 12.81
N THR A 360 -2.90 -16.36 11.93
CA THR A 360 -2.79 -16.10 10.50
C THR A 360 -3.56 -17.12 9.67
N GLU A 361 -3.98 -16.67 8.48
CA GLU A 361 -4.53 -17.49 7.41
C GLU A 361 -3.58 -17.33 6.19
N SER A 362 -2.87 -18.39 5.83
CA SER A 362 -1.85 -18.37 4.75
C SER A 362 -0.82 -17.24 4.91
N GLY A 363 -0.39 -16.96 6.15
CA GLY A 363 0.57 -15.92 6.51
C GLY A 363 -0.02 -14.50 6.64
N SER A 364 -1.27 -14.28 6.24
CA SER A 364 -1.97 -13.01 6.46
C SER A 364 -2.68 -12.99 7.81
N PRO A 365 -2.77 -11.85 8.51
CA PRO A 365 -3.47 -11.74 9.78
C PRO A 365 -4.94 -12.13 9.66
N ARG A 366 -5.42 -13.00 10.56
CA ARG A 366 -6.85 -13.31 10.71
C ARG A 366 -7.53 -12.18 11.48
N MET A 367 -8.67 -11.72 10.99
CA MET A 367 -9.39 -10.59 11.57
C MET A 367 -10.84 -10.90 11.87
N SER A 368 -11.36 -10.28 12.92
CA SER A 368 -12.79 -10.22 13.21
C SER A 368 -13.52 -9.31 12.20
N ARG A 369 -14.87 -9.33 12.21
CA ARG A 369 -15.69 -8.42 11.38
C ARG A 369 -15.45 -6.93 11.68
N ASN A 370 -14.75 -6.58 12.75
CA ASN A 370 -14.40 -5.22 13.17
C ASN A 370 -12.91 -4.91 12.99
N PHE A 371 -12.20 -5.67 12.14
CA PHE A 371 -10.76 -5.50 11.85
C PHE A 371 -9.82 -5.84 13.01
N GLU A 372 -10.32 -6.38 14.12
CA GLU A 372 -9.50 -6.79 15.24
C GLU A 372 -8.80 -8.12 14.93
N SER A 373 -7.52 -8.20 15.22
CA SER A 373 -6.75 -9.45 15.15
C SER A 373 -7.10 -10.38 16.31
N SER A 374 -6.46 -11.57 16.38
CA SER A 374 -6.58 -12.43 17.55
C SER A 374 -5.85 -11.91 18.80
N ALA A 375 -5.00 -10.89 18.64
CA ALA A 375 -4.41 -10.14 19.76
C ALA A 375 -5.38 -9.02 20.17
N PRO A 376 -6.09 -9.13 21.31
CA PRO A 376 -7.13 -8.17 21.69
C PRO A 376 -6.63 -6.73 21.72
N GLY A 377 -7.40 -5.78 21.16
CA GLY A 377 -7.06 -4.38 21.06
C GLY A 377 -6.12 -4.01 19.90
N LEU A 378 -5.67 -4.99 19.10
CA LEU A 378 -4.85 -4.73 17.91
C LEU A 378 -5.67 -4.92 16.63
N PHE A 379 -5.84 -3.84 15.88
CA PHE A 379 -6.63 -3.78 14.65
C PHE A 379 -5.74 -3.54 13.43
N MET A 380 -6.17 -3.99 12.25
CA MET A 380 -5.43 -3.79 11.01
C MET A 380 -6.37 -3.39 9.87
N VAL A 381 -5.99 -2.37 9.10
CA VAL A 381 -6.75 -1.88 7.94
C VAL A 381 -5.86 -1.73 6.70
N GLY A 382 -6.47 -1.43 5.55
CA GLY A 382 -5.74 -1.32 4.29
C GLY A 382 -5.34 -2.69 3.73
N LEU A 383 -4.17 -2.77 3.07
CA LEU A 383 -3.75 -3.99 2.39
C LEU A 383 -3.72 -5.23 3.30
N ALA A 384 -3.34 -5.08 4.57
CA ALA A 384 -3.36 -6.16 5.55
C ALA A 384 -4.74 -6.82 5.71
N ALA A 385 -5.83 -6.06 5.49
CA ALA A 385 -7.20 -6.53 5.59
C ALA A 385 -7.77 -7.13 4.28
N ALA A 386 -7.02 -7.07 3.16
CA ALA A 386 -7.54 -7.48 1.85
C ALA A 386 -7.97 -8.95 1.79
N ASN A 387 -7.21 -9.87 2.40
CA ASN A 387 -7.56 -11.29 2.42
C ASN A 387 -8.77 -11.60 3.31
N SER A 388 -9.11 -10.72 4.25
CA SER A 388 -10.30 -10.85 5.11
C SER A 388 -11.54 -10.18 4.52
N PHE A 389 -11.41 -9.00 3.89
CA PHE A 389 -12.54 -8.15 3.48
C PHE A 389 -12.66 -7.92 1.97
N GLY A 390 -11.74 -8.47 1.18
CA GLY A 390 -11.80 -8.44 -0.28
C GLY A 390 -10.91 -7.41 -0.96
N PRO A 391 -10.91 -7.41 -2.30
CA PRO A 391 -10.02 -6.60 -3.13
C PRO A 391 -10.20 -5.09 -2.94
N LEU A 392 -11.33 -4.61 -2.38
CA LEU A 392 -11.57 -3.22 -2.01
C LEU A 392 -10.44 -2.65 -1.14
N PHE A 393 -9.87 -3.46 -0.26
CA PHE A 393 -8.83 -3.06 0.70
C PHE A 393 -7.44 -2.91 0.09
N ARG A 394 -7.30 -3.20 -1.19
CA ARG A 394 -6.10 -2.90 -1.98
C ARG A 394 -6.10 -1.46 -2.53
N PHE A 395 -7.21 -0.71 -2.38
CA PHE A 395 -7.43 0.63 -2.94
C PHE A 395 -7.80 1.62 -1.85
N ALA A 396 -7.55 2.91 -2.10
CA ALA A 396 -7.85 3.99 -1.15
C ALA A 396 -9.35 4.08 -0.81
N CYS A 397 -10.24 3.78 -1.76
CA CYS A 397 -11.69 3.81 -1.55
C CYS A 397 -12.20 2.89 -0.43
N GLY A 398 -11.46 1.82 -0.10
CA GLY A 398 -11.76 0.94 1.03
C GLY A 398 -11.70 1.65 2.39
N ALA A 399 -11.01 2.79 2.47
CA ALA A 399 -10.96 3.61 3.67
C ALA A 399 -12.34 4.07 4.16
N LYS A 400 -13.29 4.30 3.24
CA LYS A 400 -14.68 4.67 3.60
C LYS A 400 -15.35 3.64 4.51
N PHE A 401 -15.30 2.39 4.11
CA PHE A 401 -15.90 1.29 4.89
C PHE A 401 -15.15 1.08 6.21
N ALA A 402 -13.81 1.03 6.15
CA ALA A 402 -12.97 0.83 7.32
C ALA A 402 -13.17 1.93 8.37
N ALA A 403 -13.10 3.21 7.97
CA ALA A 403 -13.22 4.34 8.87
C ALA A 403 -14.60 4.38 9.56
N ARG A 404 -15.69 4.20 8.81
CA ARG A 404 -17.03 4.19 9.37
C ARG A 404 -17.24 3.08 10.38
N ARG A 405 -16.83 1.85 9.99
CA ARG A 405 -17.06 0.68 10.82
C ARG A 405 -16.18 0.68 12.05
N LEU A 406 -14.88 0.89 11.87
CA LEU A 406 -13.92 0.80 12.97
C LEU A 406 -14.10 1.96 13.95
N SER A 407 -14.39 3.19 13.50
CA SER A 407 -14.67 4.29 14.40
C SER A 407 -15.93 4.09 15.25
N ALA A 408 -16.95 3.41 14.70
CA ALA A 408 -18.14 3.06 15.47
C ALA A 408 -17.89 1.95 16.51
N HIS A 409 -16.92 1.07 16.25
CA HIS A 409 -16.53 0.01 17.18
C HIS A 409 -15.59 0.51 18.29
N LEU A 410 -14.78 1.52 17.99
CA LEU A 410 -13.80 2.09 18.92
C LEU A 410 -14.39 3.20 19.81
N ALA A 411 -15.54 3.76 19.44
CA ALA A 411 -16.31 4.69 20.29
C ALA A 411 -17.02 3.95 21.41
#